data_7d02adb5c9b8abd12334b252f1fc7a9d
#
_entry.id   7d02adb5c9b8abd12334b252f1fc7a9d
#
_cell.length_a   1.000
_cell.length_b   1.000
_cell.length_c   1.000
_cell.angle_alpha   90.00
_cell.angle_beta   90.00
_cell.angle_gamma   90.00
#
_symmetry.space_group_name_H-M   'P 1'
#
loop_
_entity.id
_entity.type
_entity.pdbx_description
1 polymer ?
#
loop_
_entity_poly.entity_id
_entity_poly.type
_entity_poly.pdbx_seq_one_letter_code
_entity_poly.pdbx_strand_id
1 'polypeptide(L)'
;MDTHNSQITPDQARAARALVRVSLENIAQTAGLEPGQIHGFEYGHHSIDAASTERLQRALEHYGAVFIPEDEKRGVGVRLKHNASKARSLKRWENEGGPVAADDI
;
A
#
# COMPACT_ATOMS: atom_id res chain seq x y z
N MET A 1 -13.68 -20.40 -4.24
CA MET A 1 -13.37 -20.14 -4.16
C MET A 1 -12.76 -19.45 -4.21
N ASP A 2 -12.58 -19.03 -4.21
CA ASP A 2 -12.03 -18.47 -4.23
C ASP A 2 -11.58 -17.50 -3.79
N THR A 3 -11.74 -17.16 -3.46
CA THR A 3 -11.24 -16.49 -2.67
C THR A 3 -10.26 -15.75 -3.12
N HIS A 4 -9.58 -16.20 -3.70
CA HIS A 4 -8.56 -15.62 -4.18
C HIS A 4 -8.92 -14.41 -4.73
N ASN A 5 -9.93 -14.17 -4.95
CA ASN A 5 -10.17 -13.08 -5.53
C ASN A 5 -10.47 -12.11 -4.59
N SER A 6 -10.10 -12.19 -3.48
CA SER A 6 -10.36 -11.25 -2.59
C SER A 6 -9.66 -10.01 -2.87
N GLN A 7 -10.30 -8.94 -3.04
CA GLN A 7 -9.69 -7.66 -3.23
C GLN A 7 -9.41 -7.02 -1.89
N ILE A 8 -8.50 -6.09 -1.85
CA ILE A 8 -8.24 -5.42 -0.60
C ILE A 8 -9.45 -4.60 -0.20
N THR A 9 -9.63 -4.44 1.08
CA THR A 9 -10.75 -3.68 1.60
C THR A 9 -10.35 -2.22 1.77
N PRO A 10 -11.31 -1.32 1.92
CA PRO A 10 -10.99 0.07 2.21
C PRO A 10 -10.12 0.23 3.44
N ASP A 11 -10.38 -0.56 4.48
CA ASP A 11 -9.57 -0.48 5.70
C ASP A 11 -8.14 -0.92 5.43
N GLN A 12 -7.97 -1.96 4.63
CA GLN A 12 -6.62 -2.39 4.28
C GLN A 12 -5.91 -1.31 3.47
N ALA A 13 -6.59 -0.64 2.58
CA ALA A 13 -5.97 0.41 1.79
C ALA A 13 -5.52 1.56 2.66
N ARG A 14 -6.36 1.99 3.62
CA ARG A 14 -5.97 3.05 4.52
C ARG A 14 -4.80 2.65 5.40
N ALA A 15 -4.84 1.43 5.92
CA ALA A 15 -3.77 0.94 6.77
C ALA A 15 -2.46 0.85 6.00
N ALA A 16 -2.53 0.37 4.78
CA ALA A 16 -1.33 0.25 3.95
C ALA A 16 -0.72 1.60 3.68
N ARG A 17 -1.56 2.57 3.34
CA ARG A 17 -1.05 3.90 3.04
C ARG A 17 -0.41 4.52 4.28
N ALA A 18 -1.01 4.31 5.44
CA ALA A 18 -0.43 4.80 6.68
C ALA A 18 0.91 4.16 6.97
N LEU A 19 1.02 2.87 6.71
CA LEU A 19 2.25 2.15 6.99
C LEU A 19 3.37 2.51 6.02
N VAL A 20 3.06 2.66 4.74
CA VAL A 20 4.11 2.97 3.78
C VAL A 20 4.49 4.45 3.81
N ARG A 21 3.64 5.29 4.38
CA ARG A 21 3.94 6.72 4.55
C ARG A 21 4.22 7.43 3.25
N VAL A 22 3.43 7.12 2.25
CA VAL A 22 3.56 7.76 0.94
C VAL A 22 2.32 8.59 0.73
N SER A 23 2.45 9.74 0.11
CA SER A 23 1.33 10.62 -0.07
C SER A 23 0.26 10.02 -0.95
N LEU A 24 -0.95 10.45 -0.75
CA LEU A 24 -2.05 9.99 -1.58
C LEU A 24 -1.77 10.29 -3.04
N GLU A 25 -1.20 11.43 -3.32
CA GLU A 25 -0.90 11.82 -4.69
C GLU A 25 0.10 10.88 -5.34
N ASN A 26 1.11 10.47 -4.59
CA ASN A 26 2.10 9.56 -5.14
C ASN A 26 1.52 8.17 -5.37
N ILE A 27 0.69 7.72 -4.46
CA ILE A 27 0.02 6.42 -4.64
C ILE A 27 -0.86 6.50 -5.88
N ALA A 28 -1.61 7.59 -6.02
CA ALA A 28 -2.53 7.74 -7.15
C ALA A 28 -1.76 7.74 -8.46
N GLN A 29 -0.64 8.43 -8.49
CA GLN A 29 0.15 8.48 -9.71
C GLN A 29 0.66 7.08 -10.06
N THR A 30 1.16 6.36 -9.11
CA THR A 30 1.67 5.02 -9.36
C THR A 30 0.55 4.08 -9.81
N ALA A 31 -0.63 4.24 -9.23
CA ALA A 31 -1.75 3.37 -9.56
C ALA A 31 -2.46 3.77 -10.84
N GLY A 32 -2.25 4.97 -11.32
CA GLY A 32 -2.97 5.45 -12.48
C GLY A 32 -4.41 5.80 -12.13
N LEU A 33 -4.62 6.32 -10.93
CA LEU A 33 -5.96 6.66 -10.47
C LEU A 33 -5.98 8.10 -10.01
N GLU A 34 -7.16 8.66 -9.89
CA GLU A 34 -7.30 10.00 -9.33
C GLU A 34 -7.24 9.92 -7.82
N PRO A 35 -6.59 10.85 -7.16
CA PRO A 35 -6.54 10.83 -5.71
C PRO A 35 -7.93 10.77 -5.06
N GLY A 36 -8.90 11.45 -5.64
CA GLY A 36 -10.25 11.44 -5.10
C GLY A 36 -10.89 10.07 -5.15
N GLN A 37 -10.55 9.28 -6.16
CA GLN A 37 -11.09 7.93 -6.25
C GLN A 37 -10.57 7.07 -5.10
N ILE A 38 -9.30 7.22 -4.80
CA ILE A 38 -8.70 6.44 -3.72
C ILE A 38 -9.26 6.89 -2.39
N HIS A 39 -9.36 8.19 -2.19
CA HIS A 39 -9.89 8.71 -0.94
C HIS A 39 -11.34 8.23 -0.73
N GLY A 40 -12.15 8.32 -1.76
CA GLY A 40 -13.52 7.87 -1.65
C GLY A 40 -13.62 6.39 -1.34
N PHE A 41 -12.76 5.60 -1.94
CA PHE A 41 -12.74 4.17 -1.67
C PHE A 41 -12.32 3.92 -0.22
N GLU A 42 -11.26 4.58 0.22
CA GLU A 42 -10.73 4.35 1.57
C GLU A 42 -11.74 4.66 2.66
N TYR A 43 -12.60 5.64 2.42
CA TYR A 43 -13.54 6.05 3.45
C TYR A 43 -14.97 5.59 3.16
N GLY A 44 -15.10 4.71 2.20
CA GLY A 44 -16.40 4.09 1.98
C GLY A 44 -17.42 4.95 1.29
N HIS A 45 -17.00 6.05 0.65
CA HIS A 45 -17.93 6.94 0.00
C HIS A 45 -18.38 6.37 -1.33
N HIS A 46 -17.54 5.62 -2.00
CA HIS A 46 -17.93 4.93 -3.22
C HIS A 46 -16.93 3.82 -3.51
N SER A 47 -17.32 2.92 -4.36
CA SER A 47 -16.43 1.83 -4.71
C SER A 47 -15.72 2.17 -6.00
N ILE A 48 -14.68 1.43 -6.30
CA ILE A 48 -14.01 1.53 -7.58
C ILE A 48 -14.02 0.14 -8.18
N ASP A 49 -13.82 0.04 -9.47
CA ASP A 49 -13.97 -1.25 -10.12
C ASP A 49 -12.81 -2.18 -9.75
N ALA A 50 -12.96 -3.44 -10.12
CA ALA A 50 -11.99 -4.45 -9.73
C ALA A 50 -10.60 -4.15 -10.30
N ALA A 51 -10.53 -3.70 -11.53
CA ALA A 51 -9.25 -3.41 -12.14
C ALA A 51 -8.56 -2.25 -11.42
N SER A 52 -9.32 -1.23 -11.04
CA SER A 52 -8.76 -0.10 -10.32
C SER A 52 -8.32 -0.50 -8.93
N THR A 53 -9.09 -1.36 -8.26
CA THR A 53 -8.71 -1.85 -6.95
C THR A 53 -7.41 -2.62 -7.03
N GLU A 54 -7.24 -3.41 -8.07
CA GLU A 54 -6.01 -4.16 -8.23
C GLU A 54 -4.85 -3.23 -8.49
N ARG A 55 -5.03 -2.18 -9.28
CA ARG A 55 -3.95 -1.23 -9.53
C ARG A 55 -3.56 -0.51 -8.24
N LEU A 56 -4.55 -0.18 -7.40
CA LEU A 56 -4.28 0.43 -6.12
C LEU A 56 -3.47 -0.52 -5.24
N GLN A 57 -3.86 -1.78 -5.21
CA GLN A 57 -3.15 -2.77 -4.42
C GLN A 57 -1.70 -2.88 -4.88
N ARG A 58 -1.47 -2.94 -6.17
CA ARG A 58 -0.12 -3.07 -6.68
C ARG A 58 0.71 -1.84 -6.39
N ALA A 59 0.11 -0.66 -6.42
CA ALA A 59 0.83 0.55 -6.09
C ALA A 59 1.27 0.53 -4.62
N LEU A 60 0.37 0.11 -3.74
CA LEU A 60 0.73 0.03 -2.33
C LEU A 60 1.80 -1.05 -2.09
N GLU A 61 1.71 -2.15 -2.81
CA GLU A 61 2.73 -3.19 -2.71
C GLU A 61 4.08 -2.68 -3.23
N HIS A 62 4.05 -1.85 -4.24
CA HIS A 62 5.27 -1.27 -4.77
C HIS A 62 6.00 -0.47 -3.68
N TYR A 63 5.24 0.18 -2.81
CA TYR A 63 5.84 0.94 -1.73
C TYR A 63 6.06 0.13 -0.47
N GLY A 64 5.83 -1.17 -0.52
CA GLY A 64 6.22 -2.04 0.58
C GLY A 64 5.11 -2.66 1.39
N ALA A 65 3.86 -2.48 1.01
CA ALA A 65 2.78 -3.10 1.77
C ALA A 65 2.65 -4.57 1.40
N VAL A 66 2.29 -5.37 2.37
CA VAL A 66 1.99 -6.78 2.15
C VAL A 66 0.59 -6.99 2.69
N PHE A 67 -0.32 -7.41 1.81
CA PHE A 67 -1.70 -7.58 2.20
C PHE A 67 -1.95 -9.02 2.64
N ILE A 68 -2.63 -9.17 3.75
CA ILE A 68 -2.88 -10.48 4.35
C ILE A 68 -4.36 -10.77 4.19
N PRO A 69 -4.72 -11.81 3.47
CA PRO A 69 -6.14 -12.12 3.28
C PRO A 69 -6.72 -12.73 4.53
N GLU A 70 -8.03 -12.67 4.63
CA GLU A 70 -8.65 -13.29 5.76
C GLU A 70 -8.68 -14.79 5.55
N ASP A 71 -8.70 -15.53 6.61
CA ASP A 71 -8.79 -16.97 6.53
C ASP A 71 -9.86 -17.44 7.51
N GLU A 72 -9.94 -18.71 7.78
CA GLU A 72 -10.99 -19.21 8.61
C GLU A 72 -10.95 -18.70 10.01
N LYS A 73 -9.82 -18.27 10.48
CA LYS A 73 -9.69 -17.86 11.86
C LYS A 73 -9.39 -16.42 12.05
N ARG A 74 -8.87 -15.74 11.08
CA ARG A 74 -8.44 -14.38 11.26
C ARG A 74 -8.92 -13.49 10.13
N GLY A 75 -9.09 -12.23 10.41
CA GLY A 75 -9.52 -11.27 9.41
C GLY A 75 -8.37 -10.79 8.56
N VAL A 76 -8.63 -9.82 7.70
CA VAL A 76 -7.62 -9.28 6.81
C VAL A 76 -6.60 -8.48 7.59
N GLY A 77 -5.46 -8.24 7.00
CA GLY A 77 -4.44 -7.41 7.61
C GLY A 77 -3.52 -6.80 6.59
N VAL A 78 -2.58 -6.01 7.08
CA VAL A 78 -1.54 -5.42 6.25
C VAL A 78 -0.29 -5.34 7.10
N ARG A 79 0.85 -5.56 6.49
CA ARG A 79 2.10 -5.34 7.18
C ARG A 79 3.11 -4.80 6.19
N LEU A 80 4.22 -4.27 6.68
CA LEU A 80 5.28 -3.84 5.79
C LEU A 80 6.15 -5.02 5.42
N LYS A 81 6.67 -4.97 4.21
CA LYS A 81 7.54 -6.00 3.72
C LYS A 81 8.84 -6.03 4.48
N HIS A 82 9.33 -4.89 4.91
CA HIS A 82 10.60 -4.80 5.60
C HIS A 82 10.36 -4.30 7.02
N ASN A 83 11.24 -4.68 7.93
CA ASN A 83 11.11 -4.19 9.30
C ASN A 83 11.41 -2.71 9.32
N ALA A 84 11.19 -2.06 10.42
CA ALA A 84 11.30 -0.62 10.52
C ALA A 84 12.67 -0.10 10.12
N SER A 85 13.69 -0.78 10.51
CA SER A 85 15.02 -0.34 10.21
C SER A 85 15.28 -0.38 8.72
N LYS A 86 14.89 -1.47 8.07
CA LYS A 86 15.11 -1.61 6.66
C LYS A 86 14.25 -0.62 5.87
N ALA A 87 13.05 -0.40 6.30
CA ALA A 87 12.17 0.53 5.62
C ALA A 87 12.73 1.94 5.67
N ARG A 88 13.31 2.33 6.79
CA ARG A 88 13.89 3.65 6.90
C ARG A 88 15.06 3.81 5.97
N SER A 89 15.89 2.79 5.87
CA SER A 89 17.03 2.85 5.01
C SER A 89 16.62 2.99 3.56
N LEU A 90 15.66 2.22 3.11
CA LEU A 90 15.21 2.29 1.73
C LEU A 90 14.61 3.65 1.42
N LYS A 91 13.86 4.19 2.36
CA LYS A 91 13.24 5.46 2.14
C LYS A 91 14.28 6.56 2.06
N ARG A 92 15.31 6.47 2.87
CA ARG A 92 16.36 7.44 2.83
C ARG A 92 17.07 7.41 1.49
N TRP A 93 17.32 6.23 0.97
CA TRP A 93 17.95 6.14 -0.31
C TRP A 93 17.11 6.84 -1.36
N GLU A 94 15.82 6.59 -1.39
CA GLU A 94 14.97 7.19 -2.38
C GLU A 94 14.96 8.70 -2.25
N ASN A 95 14.91 9.19 -1.04
CA ASN A 95 14.84 10.61 -0.84
C ASN A 95 16.14 11.32 -1.14
N GLU A 96 17.24 10.68 -0.89
CA GLU A 96 18.51 11.34 -1.13
C GLU A 96 19.11 10.94 -2.44
N GLY A 97 18.50 10.05 -3.11
CA GLY A 97 19.00 9.68 -4.41
C GLY A 97 20.29 8.98 -4.44
N GLY A 98 20.75 8.45 -3.44
CA GLY A 98 22.01 7.86 -3.53
C GLY A 98 22.36 7.01 -2.43
N PRO A 99 23.39 6.26 -2.65
CA PRO A 99 23.83 5.33 -1.73
C PRO A 99 24.59 5.88 -0.71
N VAL A 100 24.55 6.78 -0.28
CA VAL A 100 25.32 7.30 0.60
C VAL A 100 25.41 6.75 1.79
N ALA A 101 24.87 6.76 2.45
CA ALA A 101 24.98 6.35 3.60
C ALA A 101 25.19 5.21 4.04
N ALA A 102 25.72 4.71 3.50
CA ALA A 102 26.01 3.54 3.84
C ALA A 102 26.21 3.43 5.21
N ASP A 103 26.71 4.24 5.65
CA ASP A 103 27.11 4.06 6.90
C ASP A 103 26.13 4.16 7.86
N ASP A 104 25.24 4.59 7.64
CA ASP A 104 24.43 4.76 8.61
C ASP A 104 23.79 3.68 9.01
N ILE A 105 23.96 2.88 8.75
CA ILE A 105 23.40 1.82 9.13
C ILE A 105 23.27 1.54 10.10
#